data_24a4141c2dae845a5c0f0d546bd06a29
#
_entry.id   24a4141c2dae845a5c0f0d546bd06a29
#
_cell.length_a   1.000
_cell.length_b   1.000
_cell.length_c   1.000
_cell.angle_alpha   90.00
_cell.angle_beta   90.00
_cell.angle_gamma   90.00
#
_symmetry.space_group_name_H-M   'P 1'
#
loop_
_entity.id
_entity.type
_entity.pdbx_description
1 polymer ?
#
loop_
_entity_poly.entity_id
_entity_poly.type
_entity_poly.pdbx_seq_one_letter_code
_entity_poly.pdbx_strand_id
1 'polypeptide(L)'
;MKEVHLMNRNVMIGTWAWGAGYNGSGDVFGKRYEESSLKETFEEAVRMGLTKWDTAAVYGMGSCEKLLGKFIAGHDDIFLSTKYFPNKRFRKGDLEKSFEESMTRLGIDSADLFWIHKPVNLTENLQDAIPLLRDGRIKSIGISNVSMQDIKMAEELLAGEGFRLGAVQNHFSLLRNDQQPIIDYCNSKGITYYAYMVLEQGALAGRYNAKDHFPTFSMRNLAFPKRKFKKIEGLLELMNKIAIKYNIDRSQVPILWVIAKGAVPIIGITKPEYVGRLAGALEVNLDAAEVDSLTAEAKATGIRQQGSWEPQ
;
A
#
# COMPACT_ATOMS: atom_id res chain seq x y z
N MET A 1 -32.49 5.54 -11.03
CA MET A 1 -31.19 4.91 -10.69
C MET A 1 -30.11 5.84 -11.20
N LYS A 2 -29.35 6.51 -10.33
CA LYS A 2 -28.19 7.29 -10.75
C LYS A 2 -27.15 6.29 -11.22
N GLU A 3 -26.75 6.37 -12.48
CA GLU A 3 -25.51 5.75 -12.94
C GLU A 3 -24.40 6.30 -12.06
N VAL A 4 -23.91 5.46 -11.14
CA VAL A 4 -22.71 5.73 -10.39
C VAL A 4 -21.59 5.66 -11.45
N HIS A 5 -21.15 6.83 -11.89
CA HIS A 5 -19.88 6.94 -12.60
C HIS A 5 -18.85 6.30 -11.64
N LEU A 6 -18.49 5.05 -11.92
CA LEU A 6 -17.34 4.37 -11.32
C LEU A 6 -16.09 5.09 -11.85
N MET A 7 -15.89 6.31 -11.40
CA MET A 7 -14.63 7.01 -11.58
C MET A 7 -13.56 6.10 -11.00
N ASN A 8 -12.50 5.88 -11.74
CA ASN A 8 -11.32 5.10 -11.44
C ASN A 8 -10.80 5.48 -10.04
N ARG A 9 -11.38 4.85 -9.00
CA ARG A 9 -11.09 5.16 -7.60
C ARG A 9 -9.63 4.84 -7.37
N ASN A 10 -8.83 5.89 -7.22
CA ASN A 10 -7.38 5.80 -7.21
C ASN A 10 -6.86 5.36 -5.83
N VAL A 11 -7.25 4.15 -5.43
CA VAL A 11 -6.86 3.48 -4.19
C VAL A 11 -6.64 1.99 -4.46
N MET A 12 -5.75 1.37 -3.71
CA MET A 12 -5.47 -0.05 -3.76
C MET A 12 -5.70 -0.67 -2.39
N ILE A 13 -6.32 -1.84 -2.33
CA ILE A 13 -6.59 -2.56 -1.08
C ILE A 13 -5.42 -3.50 -0.78
N GLY A 14 -4.77 -3.29 0.37
CA GLY A 14 -3.67 -4.13 0.84
C GLY A 14 -4.15 -5.29 1.71
N THR A 15 -3.60 -6.48 1.51
CA THR A 15 -4.00 -7.71 2.22
C THR A 15 -3.05 -8.13 3.35
N TRP A 16 -2.03 -7.36 3.69
CA TRP A 16 -1.04 -7.76 4.70
C TRP A 16 -1.67 -8.18 6.04
N ALA A 17 -2.76 -7.54 6.43
CA ALA A 17 -3.49 -7.87 7.65
C ALA A 17 -4.43 -9.10 7.52
N TRP A 18 -4.48 -9.80 6.38
CA TRP A 18 -5.42 -10.91 6.15
C TRP A 18 -4.83 -12.28 6.48
N GLY A 19 -3.52 -12.45 6.26
CA GLY A 19 -2.88 -13.75 6.39
C GLY A 19 -2.62 -14.18 7.81
N ALA A 20 -2.54 -15.49 8.01
CA ALA A 20 -2.11 -16.12 9.24
C ALA A 20 -0.62 -16.52 9.16
N GLY A 21 -0.02 -16.86 10.32
CA GLY A 21 1.38 -17.33 10.38
C GLY A 21 2.39 -16.18 10.52
N TYR A 22 3.67 -16.53 10.33
CA TYR A 22 4.78 -15.59 10.46
C TYR A 22 4.62 -14.41 9.50
N ASN A 23 4.87 -13.20 9.98
CA ASN A 23 4.63 -11.94 9.24
C ASN A 23 3.18 -11.78 8.77
N GLY A 24 2.24 -12.44 9.43
CA GLY A 24 0.79 -12.31 9.19
C GLY A 24 0.12 -11.39 10.20
N SER A 25 -1.22 -11.36 10.14
CA SER A 25 -2.05 -10.44 10.95
C SER A 25 -1.86 -10.58 12.45
N GLY A 26 -1.71 -11.80 12.96
CA GLY A 26 -1.50 -12.08 14.38
C GLY A 26 -0.19 -11.50 14.91
N ASP A 27 0.88 -11.70 14.18
CA ASP A 27 2.23 -11.26 14.56
C ASP A 27 2.39 -9.74 14.46
N VAL A 28 1.90 -9.15 13.37
CA VAL A 28 2.12 -7.73 13.08
C VAL A 28 1.07 -6.83 13.72
N PHE A 29 -0.21 -7.21 13.63
CA PHE A 29 -1.33 -6.38 14.07
C PHE A 29 -1.97 -6.85 15.38
N GLY A 30 -1.53 -8.01 15.93
CA GLY A 30 -2.04 -8.58 17.17
C GLY A 30 -3.50 -9.05 17.07
N LYS A 31 -3.99 -9.34 15.87
CA LYS A 31 -5.36 -9.80 15.60
C LYS A 31 -5.37 -10.86 14.50
N ARG A 32 -6.30 -11.80 14.62
CA ARG A 32 -6.66 -12.72 13.55
C ARG A 32 -8.08 -12.41 13.11
N TYR A 33 -8.34 -12.64 11.85
CA TYR A 33 -9.66 -12.41 11.24
C TYR A 33 -10.18 -13.72 10.68
N GLU A 34 -11.47 -13.94 10.83
CA GLU A 34 -12.15 -15.11 10.24
C GLU A 34 -12.24 -14.95 8.72
N GLU A 35 -12.05 -16.05 8.00
CA GLU A 35 -12.10 -16.08 6.53
C GLU A 35 -13.43 -15.51 6.01
N SER A 36 -14.56 -15.86 6.65
CA SER A 36 -15.90 -15.37 6.30
C SER A 36 -15.99 -13.85 6.34
N SER A 37 -15.48 -13.21 7.41
CA SER A 37 -15.48 -11.75 7.56
C SER A 37 -14.61 -11.06 6.52
N LEU A 38 -13.48 -11.65 6.16
CA LEU A 38 -12.60 -11.13 5.11
C LEU A 38 -13.24 -11.30 3.72
N LYS A 39 -13.97 -12.39 3.48
CA LYS A 39 -14.74 -12.58 2.26
C LYS A 39 -15.83 -11.54 2.12
N GLU A 40 -16.61 -11.28 3.17
CA GLU A 40 -17.60 -10.19 3.18
C GLU A 40 -16.94 -8.82 2.87
N THR A 41 -15.74 -8.59 3.42
CA THR A 41 -14.98 -7.37 3.15
C THR A 41 -14.55 -7.27 1.68
N PHE A 42 -14.12 -8.37 1.08
CA PHE A 42 -13.76 -8.45 -0.33
C PHE A 42 -14.97 -8.18 -1.24
N GLU A 43 -16.08 -8.87 -1.00
CA GLU A 43 -17.31 -8.71 -1.79
C GLU A 43 -17.86 -7.28 -1.70
N GLU A 44 -17.82 -6.69 -0.52
CA GLU A 44 -18.22 -5.29 -0.35
C GLU A 44 -17.28 -4.34 -1.11
N ALA A 45 -15.96 -4.60 -1.13
CA ALA A 45 -15.02 -3.80 -1.89
C ALA A 45 -15.31 -3.86 -3.40
N VAL A 46 -15.52 -5.06 -3.94
CA VAL A 46 -15.90 -5.26 -5.35
C VAL A 46 -17.22 -4.55 -5.66
N ARG A 47 -18.24 -4.73 -4.82
CA ARG A 47 -19.55 -4.06 -4.97
C ARG A 47 -19.43 -2.54 -5.01
N MET A 48 -18.48 -1.96 -4.27
CA MET A 48 -18.21 -0.52 -4.22
C MET A 48 -17.21 -0.05 -5.30
N GLY A 49 -16.79 -0.93 -6.24
CA GLY A 49 -15.86 -0.59 -7.32
C GLY A 49 -14.40 -0.44 -6.87
N LEU A 50 -14.04 -1.00 -5.70
CA LEU A 50 -12.66 -1.04 -5.21
C LEU A 50 -12.05 -2.39 -5.62
N THR A 51 -11.63 -2.49 -6.88
CA THR A 51 -11.21 -3.75 -7.52
C THR A 51 -9.69 -3.90 -7.64
N LYS A 52 -8.89 -2.97 -7.07
CA LYS A 52 -7.42 -3.04 -7.11
C LYS A 52 -6.88 -3.62 -5.80
N TRP A 53 -6.14 -4.73 -5.89
CA TRP A 53 -5.66 -5.49 -4.74
C TRP A 53 -4.14 -5.65 -4.75
N ASP A 54 -3.54 -5.50 -3.57
CA ASP A 54 -2.10 -5.64 -3.34
C ASP A 54 -1.82 -6.70 -2.28
N THR A 55 -1.00 -7.67 -2.63
CA THR A 55 -0.52 -8.74 -1.75
C THR A 55 0.99 -8.94 -1.88
N ALA A 56 1.57 -9.96 -1.26
CA ALA A 56 2.97 -10.35 -1.43
C ALA A 56 3.20 -11.80 -0.99
N ALA A 57 4.18 -12.46 -1.60
CA ALA A 57 4.60 -13.82 -1.24
C ALA A 57 5.00 -13.96 0.25
N VAL A 58 5.59 -12.90 0.84
CA VAL A 58 6.03 -12.93 2.25
C VAL A 58 4.91 -12.64 3.25
N TYR A 59 3.73 -12.18 2.82
CA TYR A 59 2.63 -11.89 3.74
C TYR A 59 2.02 -13.17 4.28
N GLY A 60 2.22 -13.43 5.59
CA GLY A 60 1.83 -14.68 6.22
C GLY A 60 2.41 -15.92 5.51
N MET A 61 3.62 -15.82 4.93
CA MET A 61 4.28 -16.90 4.17
C MET A 61 3.38 -17.47 3.07
N GLY A 62 2.75 -16.58 2.29
CA GLY A 62 1.85 -16.93 1.19
C GLY A 62 0.40 -17.17 1.58
N SER A 63 0.03 -17.10 2.87
CA SER A 63 -1.36 -17.29 3.31
C SER A 63 -2.29 -16.16 2.83
N CYS A 64 -1.78 -14.92 2.69
CA CYS A 64 -2.54 -13.82 2.10
C CYS A 64 -2.88 -14.09 0.63
N GLU A 65 -1.91 -14.57 -0.17
CA GLU A 65 -2.15 -14.92 -1.57
C GLU A 65 -3.15 -16.06 -1.71
N LYS A 66 -3.03 -17.13 -0.91
CA LYS A 66 -3.98 -18.25 -0.91
C LYS A 66 -5.41 -17.81 -0.57
N LEU A 67 -5.54 -16.90 0.40
CA LEU A 67 -6.84 -16.40 0.81
C LEU A 67 -7.45 -15.49 -0.27
N LEU A 68 -6.65 -14.55 -0.79
CA LEU A 68 -7.08 -13.66 -1.85
C LEU A 68 -7.45 -14.46 -3.11
N GLY A 69 -6.66 -15.48 -3.49
CA GLY A 69 -6.93 -16.36 -4.63
C GLY A 69 -8.30 -17.04 -4.56
N LYS A 70 -8.73 -17.49 -3.36
CA LYS A 70 -10.09 -18.03 -3.17
C LYS A 70 -11.18 -16.98 -3.45
N PHE A 71 -10.92 -15.71 -3.10
CA PHE A 71 -11.94 -14.67 -3.20
C PHE A 71 -12.04 -14.09 -4.60
N ILE A 72 -10.92 -13.95 -5.33
CA ILE A 72 -10.93 -13.42 -6.70
C ILE A 72 -11.45 -14.42 -7.73
N ALA A 73 -11.58 -15.70 -7.38
CA ALA A 73 -12.10 -16.71 -8.28
C ALA A 73 -13.50 -16.35 -8.81
N GLY A 74 -13.62 -16.21 -10.13
CA GLY A 74 -14.87 -15.80 -10.79
C GLY A 74 -15.09 -14.29 -10.91
N HIS A 75 -14.08 -13.48 -10.57
CA HIS A 75 -14.08 -12.03 -10.79
C HIS A 75 -13.07 -11.64 -11.86
N ASP A 76 -13.53 -11.19 -13.02
CA ASP A 76 -12.69 -10.88 -14.19
C ASP A 76 -12.17 -9.42 -14.19
N ASP A 77 -12.70 -8.56 -13.32
CA ASP A 77 -12.42 -7.12 -13.25
C ASP A 77 -11.42 -6.73 -12.15
N ILE A 78 -10.75 -7.71 -11.55
CA ILE A 78 -9.77 -7.49 -10.49
C ILE A 78 -8.42 -7.11 -11.07
N PHE A 79 -7.91 -5.94 -10.69
CA PHE A 79 -6.50 -5.60 -10.85
C PHE A 79 -5.71 -6.17 -9.68
N LEU A 80 -4.75 -7.04 -9.97
CA LEU A 80 -3.99 -7.75 -8.96
C LEU A 80 -2.50 -7.42 -9.01
N SER A 81 -1.94 -7.11 -7.85
CA SER A 81 -0.49 -7.03 -7.66
C SER A 81 0.01 -7.97 -6.57
N THR A 82 1.17 -8.60 -6.81
CA THR A 82 1.91 -9.35 -5.80
C THR A 82 3.40 -9.08 -5.90
N LYS A 83 4.21 -9.55 -4.92
CA LYS A 83 5.59 -9.12 -4.75
C LYS A 83 6.54 -10.29 -4.51
N TYR A 84 7.64 -10.26 -5.24
CA TYR A 84 8.84 -11.04 -4.94
C TYR A 84 9.68 -10.37 -3.86
N PHE A 85 10.11 -11.12 -2.85
CA PHE A 85 11.00 -10.63 -1.81
C PHE A 85 12.44 -11.11 -2.09
N PRO A 86 13.34 -10.22 -2.56
CA PRO A 86 14.69 -10.62 -2.96
C PRO A 86 15.53 -11.17 -1.81
N ASN A 87 16.28 -12.22 -2.10
CA ASN A 87 17.32 -12.76 -1.23
C ASN A 87 18.57 -11.86 -1.26
N LYS A 88 19.34 -11.83 -0.15
CA LYS A 88 20.61 -11.09 -0.10
C LYS A 88 21.61 -11.59 -1.16
N ARG A 89 21.62 -12.91 -1.43
CA ARG A 89 22.39 -13.51 -2.49
C ARG A 89 21.50 -13.75 -3.71
N PHE A 90 21.78 -13.05 -4.79
CA PHE A 90 21.07 -13.24 -6.06
C PHE A 90 21.31 -14.67 -6.60
N ARG A 91 20.24 -15.26 -7.12
CA ARG A 91 20.26 -16.48 -7.91
C ARG A 91 19.31 -16.29 -9.08
N LYS A 92 19.83 -16.46 -10.29
CA LYS A 92 19.03 -16.39 -11.51
C LYS A 92 17.87 -17.39 -11.45
N GLY A 93 16.67 -16.94 -11.78
CA GLY A 93 15.44 -17.74 -11.73
C GLY A 93 14.72 -17.75 -10.39
N ASP A 94 15.29 -17.20 -9.30
CA ASP A 94 14.58 -17.12 -8.00
C ASP A 94 13.31 -16.24 -8.12
N LEU A 95 13.36 -15.16 -8.91
CA LEU A 95 12.21 -14.29 -9.14
C LEU A 95 11.12 -15.02 -9.92
N GLU A 96 11.46 -15.71 -11.02
CA GLU A 96 10.51 -16.48 -11.81
C GLU A 96 9.87 -17.59 -10.98
N LYS A 97 10.68 -18.35 -10.23
CA LYS A 97 10.18 -19.38 -9.31
C LYS A 97 9.20 -18.80 -8.29
N SER A 98 9.53 -17.66 -7.68
CA SER A 98 8.63 -16.99 -6.72
C SER A 98 7.33 -16.53 -7.40
N PHE A 99 7.41 -16.08 -8.64
CA PHE A 99 6.24 -15.72 -9.44
C PHE A 99 5.33 -16.94 -9.66
N GLU A 100 5.86 -18.07 -10.14
CA GLU A 100 5.12 -19.32 -10.34
C GLU A 100 4.40 -19.81 -9.06
N GLU A 101 5.14 -19.77 -7.95
CA GLU A 101 4.57 -20.11 -6.64
C GLU A 101 3.45 -19.16 -6.23
N SER A 102 3.57 -17.85 -6.54
CA SER A 102 2.52 -16.86 -6.27
C SER A 102 1.29 -17.09 -7.15
N MET A 103 1.48 -17.33 -8.45
CA MET A 103 0.38 -17.65 -9.38
C MET A 103 -0.38 -18.91 -8.95
N THR A 104 0.35 -19.95 -8.54
CA THR A 104 -0.25 -21.18 -7.98
C THR A 104 -1.09 -20.88 -6.73
N ARG A 105 -0.59 -20.05 -5.79
CA ARG A 105 -1.34 -19.69 -4.58
C ARG A 105 -2.57 -18.82 -4.86
N LEU A 106 -2.48 -17.94 -5.86
CA LEU A 106 -3.56 -17.05 -6.27
C LEU A 106 -4.58 -17.74 -7.20
N GLY A 107 -4.21 -18.87 -7.83
CA GLY A 107 -5.09 -19.60 -8.78
C GLY A 107 -5.27 -18.84 -10.10
N ILE A 108 -4.24 -18.12 -10.58
CA ILE A 108 -4.23 -17.33 -11.82
C ILE A 108 -2.94 -17.58 -12.60
N ASP A 109 -2.90 -17.16 -13.87
CA ASP A 109 -1.74 -17.38 -14.76
C ASP A 109 -0.88 -16.12 -14.97
N SER A 110 -1.42 -14.94 -14.65
CA SER A 110 -0.74 -13.66 -14.85
C SER A 110 -1.07 -12.63 -13.77
N ALA A 111 -0.19 -11.68 -13.56
CA ALA A 111 -0.39 -10.54 -12.65
C ALA A 111 -0.41 -9.22 -13.42
N ASP A 112 -1.30 -8.28 -13.02
CA ASP A 112 -1.34 -6.94 -13.62
C ASP A 112 -0.10 -6.13 -13.26
N LEU A 113 0.40 -6.30 -12.03
CA LEU A 113 1.60 -5.64 -11.54
C LEU A 113 2.40 -6.58 -10.63
N PHE A 114 3.66 -6.78 -10.96
CA PHE A 114 4.56 -7.59 -10.15
C PHE A 114 5.67 -6.73 -9.55
N TRP A 115 5.89 -6.85 -8.25
CA TRP A 115 6.83 -6.00 -7.53
C TRP A 115 8.12 -6.70 -7.18
N ILE A 116 9.24 -5.98 -7.34
CA ILE A 116 10.47 -6.28 -6.59
C ILE A 116 10.35 -5.54 -5.25
N HIS A 117 10.16 -6.29 -4.15
CA HIS A 117 9.74 -5.77 -2.84
C HIS A 117 10.79 -4.92 -2.12
N LYS A 118 12.06 -5.10 -2.46
CA LYS A 118 13.22 -4.35 -1.92
C LYS A 118 14.29 -4.17 -2.99
N PRO A 119 15.10 -3.10 -2.92
CA PRO A 119 16.17 -2.83 -3.89
C PRO A 119 17.45 -3.68 -3.65
N VAL A 120 17.27 -4.95 -3.27
CA VAL A 120 18.39 -5.89 -3.10
C VAL A 120 18.64 -6.58 -4.43
N ASN A 121 19.86 -6.48 -4.96
CA ASN A 121 20.21 -6.99 -6.29
C ASN A 121 19.21 -6.54 -7.36
N LEU A 122 18.88 -5.22 -7.34
CA LEU A 122 17.75 -4.69 -8.12
C LEU A 122 17.97 -4.86 -9.62
N THR A 123 19.19 -4.60 -10.10
CA THR A 123 19.55 -4.74 -11.51
C THR A 123 19.34 -6.17 -12.01
N GLU A 124 19.87 -7.14 -11.27
CA GLU A 124 19.80 -8.56 -11.63
C GLU A 124 18.35 -9.07 -11.57
N ASN A 125 17.59 -8.64 -10.55
CA ASN A 125 16.19 -9.02 -10.43
C ASN A 125 15.32 -8.39 -11.52
N LEU A 126 15.62 -7.17 -11.97
CA LEU A 126 14.94 -6.57 -13.13
C LEU A 126 15.24 -7.36 -14.40
N GLN A 127 16.50 -7.75 -14.63
CA GLN A 127 16.88 -8.60 -15.76
C GLN A 127 16.17 -9.97 -15.72
N ASP A 128 16.04 -10.57 -14.53
CA ASP A 128 15.36 -11.85 -14.31
C ASP A 128 13.83 -11.75 -14.54
N ALA A 129 13.25 -10.53 -14.47
CA ALA A 129 11.84 -10.28 -14.75
C ALA A 129 11.52 -10.06 -16.24
N ILE A 130 12.53 -9.76 -17.10
CA ILE A 130 12.31 -9.45 -18.52
C ILE A 130 11.59 -10.59 -19.28
N PRO A 131 11.93 -11.88 -19.10
CA PRO A 131 11.18 -12.96 -19.76
C PRO A 131 9.70 -12.96 -19.39
N LEU A 132 9.33 -12.71 -18.13
CA LEU A 132 7.95 -12.65 -17.68
C LEU A 132 7.17 -11.50 -18.32
N LEU A 133 7.84 -10.35 -18.56
CA LEU A 133 7.26 -9.22 -19.29
C LEU A 133 7.06 -9.56 -20.79
N ARG A 134 8.02 -10.22 -21.42
CA ARG A 134 7.94 -10.62 -22.84
C ARG A 134 6.84 -11.62 -23.10
N ASP A 135 6.65 -12.56 -22.19
CA ASP A 135 5.61 -13.59 -22.27
C ASP A 135 4.23 -13.08 -21.86
N GLY A 136 4.14 -11.83 -21.35
CA GLY A 136 2.89 -11.25 -20.87
C GLY A 136 2.37 -11.85 -19.56
N ARG A 137 3.18 -12.68 -18.88
CA ARG A 137 2.82 -13.24 -17.56
C ARG A 137 2.76 -12.19 -16.47
N ILE A 138 3.54 -11.12 -16.59
CA ILE A 138 3.37 -9.87 -15.86
C ILE A 138 3.08 -8.75 -16.85
N LYS A 139 1.97 -7.99 -16.63
CA LYS A 139 1.59 -6.88 -17.52
C LYS A 139 2.42 -5.62 -17.23
N SER A 140 2.90 -5.47 -16.00
CA SER A 140 3.72 -4.34 -15.55
C SER A 140 4.66 -4.77 -14.43
N ILE A 141 5.84 -4.12 -14.37
CA ILE A 141 6.83 -4.29 -13.29
C ILE A 141 6.87 -3.05 -12.42
N GLY A 142 6.96 -3.25 -11.10
CA GLY A 142 7.13 -2.22 -10.11
C GLY A 142 8.31 -2.49 -9.18
N ILE A 143 8.83 -1.44 -8.57
CA ILE A 143 9.92 -1.52 -7.59
C ILE A 143 9.51 -0.83 -6.29
N SER A 144 9.94 -1.39 -5.16
CA SER A 144 9.51 -0.91 -3.85
C SER A 144 10.68 -0.62 -2.91
N ASN A 145 10.51 0.37 -2.03
CA ASN A 145 11.51 0.81 -1.07
C ASN A 145 12.78 1.37 -1.74
N VAL A 146 12.61 2.14 -2.78
CA VAL A 146 13.66 2.60 -3.70
C VAL A 146 13.95 4.09 -3.56
N SER A 147 15.18 4.46 -3.88
CA SER A 147 15.64 5.84 -4.03
C SER A 147 15.36 6.39 -5.45
N MET A 148 15.54 7.70 -5.65
CA MET A 148 15.49 8.31 -6.97
C MET A 148 16.53 7.71 -7.93
N GLN A 149 17.70 7.34 -7.41
CA GLN A 149 18.76 6.73 -8.23
C GLN A 149 18.34 5.34 -8.71
N ASP A 150 17.73 4.53 -7.83
CA ASP A 150 17.22 3.19 -8.20
C ASP A 150 16.15 3.29 -9.28
N ILE A 151 15.25 4.30 -9.19
CA ILE A 151 14.18 4.53 -10.17
C ILE A 151 14.78 4.83 -11.54
N LYS A 152 15.73 5.78 -11.62
CA LYS A 152 16.37 6.15 -12.89
C LYS A 152 17.14 4.98 -13.52
N MET A 153 17.86 4.20 -12.71
CA MET A 153 18.55 3.00 -13.15
C MET A 153 17.56 1.96 -13.71
N ALA A 154 16.44 1.75 -13.01
CA ALA A 154 15.41 0.81 -13.46
C ALA A 154 14.73 1.27 -14.77
N GLU A 155 14.45 2.56 -14.94
CA GLU A 155 13.92 3.12 -16.20
C GLU A 155 14.88 2.89 -17.37
N GLU A 156 16.18 3.17 -17.19
CA GLU A 156 17.21 3.00 -18.22
C GLU A 156 17.34 1.52 -18.64
N LEU A 157 17.43 0.61 -17.66
CA LEU A 157 17.53 -0.82 -17.90
C LEU A 157 16.30 -1.34 -18.67
N LEU A 158 15.10 -1.02 -18.19
CA LEU A 158 13.87 -1.49 -18.82
C LEU A 158 13.67 -0.89 -20.22
N ALA A 159 14.03 0.39 -20.43
CA ALA A 159 13.96 1.03 -21.74
C ALA A 159 14.91 0.35 -22.75
N GLY A 160 16.11 -0.07 -22.33
CA GLY A 160 17.03 -0.84 -23.15
C GLY A 160 16.49 -2.18 -23.64
N GLU A 161 15.51 -2.73 -22.90
CA GLU A 161 14.82 -3.99 -23.23
C GLU A 161 13.45 -3.79 -23.91
N GLY A 162 13.07 -2.52 -24.20
CA GLY A 162 11.80 -2.16 -24.83
C GLY A 162 10.61 -2.11 -23.87
N PHE A 163 10.85 -2.07 -22.55
CA PHE A 163 9.82 -1.98 -21.51
C PHE A 163 9.88 -0.65 -20.76
N ARG A 164 8.87 -0.42 -19.92
CA ARG A 164 8.79 0.76 -19.05
C ARG A 164 8.62 0.33 -17.60
N LEU A 165 9.19 1.11 -16.68
CA LEU A 165 8.84 1.00 -15.27
C LEU A 165 7.40 1.47 -15.08
N GLY A 166 6.53 0.58 -14.60
CA GLY A 166 5.10 0.89 -14.44
C GLY A 166 4.77 1.56 -13.12
N ALA A 167 5.48 1.18 -12.04
CA ALA A 167 5.13 1.64 -10.72
C ALA A 167 6.30 1.70 -9.72
N VAL A 168 6.17 2.60 -8.74
CA VAL A 168 7.03 2.72 -7.55
C VAL A 168 6.17 2.61 -6.31
N GLN A 169 6.61 1.85 -5.29
CA GLN A 169 5.90 1.71 -4.01
C GLN A 169 6.82 2.04 -2.83
N ASN A 170 6.63 3.20 -2.19
CA ASN A 170 7.41 3.60 -1.03
C ASN A 170 6.51 4.00 0.15
N HIS A 171 7.10 4.05 1.35
CA HIS A 171 6.44 4.60 2.52
C HIS A 171 6.16 6.09 2.32
N PHE A 172 4.88 6.46 2.34
CA PHE A 172 4.46 7.85 2.29
C PHE A 172 3.21 8.08 3.13
N SER A 173 3.31 8.99 4.09
CA SER A 173 2.25 9.37 5.01
C SER A 173 2.48 10.79 5.51
N LEU A 174 1.55 11.33 6.29
CA LEU A 174 1.76 12.62 6.99
C LEU A 174 3.02 12.61 7.86
N LEU A 175 3.42 11.45 8.42
CA LEU A 175 4.61 11.34 9.28
C LEU A 175 5.87 10.84 8.53
N ARG A 176 5.77 10.63 7.23
CA ARG A 176 6.83 10.28 6.29
C ARG A 176 6.60 11.04 4.98
N ASN A 177 6.72 12.36 4.99
CA ASN A 177 6.30 13.24 3.89
C ASN A 177 7.46 13.77 3.03
N ASP A 178 8.62 13.13 3.07
CA ASP A 178 9.84 13.51 2.34
C ASP A 178 9.91 12.89 0.92
N GLN A 179 8.86 12.18 0.47
CA GLN A 179 8.84 11.51 -0.82
C GLN A 179 8.29 12.37 -1.97
N GLN A 180 7.84 13.59 -1.73
CA GLN A 180 7.23 14.44 -2.76
C GLN A 180 8.06 14.58 -4.02
N PRO A 181 9.41 14.79 -3.96
CA PRO A 181 10.22 14.87 -5.18
C PRO A 181 10.19 13.58 -6.02
N ILE A 182 10.07 12.41 -5.39
CA ILE A 182 9.94 11.13 -6.08
C ILE A 182 8.55 10.99 -6.71
N ILE A 183 7.50 11.39 -5.99
CA ILE A 183 6.12 11.40 -6.51
C ILE A 183 6.03 12.28 -7.75
N ASP A 184 6.55 13.50 -7.69
CA ASP A 184 6.52 14.46 -8.80
C ASP A 184 7.30 13.92 -10.01
N TYR A 185 8.46 13.31 -9.78
CA TYR A 185 9.23 12.65 -10.82
C TYR A 185 8.45 11.50 -11.47
N CYS A 186 7.90 10.59 -10.67
CA CYS A 186 7.10 9.46 -11.17
C CYS A 186 5.93 9.96 -12.04
N ASN A 187 5.17 10.94 -11.54
CA ASN A 187 4.05 11.52 -12.26
C ASN A 187 4.48 12.14 -13.60
N SER A 188 5.63 12.84 -13.64
CA SER A 188 6.18 13.42 -14.87
C SER A 188 6.58 12.38 -15.92
N LYS A 189 6.86 11.14 -15.47
CA LYS A 189 7.26 10.00 -16.32
C LYS A 189 6.12 9.03 -16.63
N GLY A 190 4.92 9.26 -16.08
CA GLY A 190 3.79 8.34 -16.20
C GLY A 190 4.01 7.04 -15.41
N ILE A 191 4.84 7.05 -14.37
CA ILE A 191 5.05 5.97 -13.42
C ILE A 191 4.06 6.16 -12.27
N THR A 192 3.26 5.15 -11.95
CA THR A 192 2.32 5.25 -10.83
C THR A 192 3.07 5.14 -9.50
N TYR A 193 2.93 6.14 -8.64
CA TYR A 193 3.49 6.07 -7.29
C TYR A 193 2.45 5.55 -6.31
N TYR A 194 2.74 4.42 -5.67
CA TYR A 194 1.91 3.83 -4.62
C TYR A 194 2.48 4.13 -3.24
N ALA A 195 1.62 4.62 -2.34
CA ALA A 195 1.97 4.95 -0.97
C ALA A 195 1.49 3.86 -0.01
N TYR A 196 2.40 3.16 0.66
CA TYR A 196 2.03 2.27 1.76
C TYR A 196 2.20 2.97 3.12
N MET A 197 1.69 2.38 4.21
CA MET A 197 1.72 2.91 5.58
C MET A 197 1.00 4.26 5.77
N VAL A 198 0.06 4.59 4.91
CA VAL A 198 -0.70 5.86 4.94
C VAL A 198 -1.30 6.16 6.32
N LEU A 199 -1.76 5.13 7.04
CA LEU A 199 -2.37 5.24 8.37
C LEU A 199 -1.40 4.93 9.52
N GLU A 200 -0.11 4.73 9.26
CA GLU A 200 0.93 4.41 10.26
C GLU A 200 0.49 3.27 11.19
N GLN A 201 0.10 2.14 10.60
CA GLN A 201 -0.43 0.97 11.32
C GLN A 201 -1.61 1.30 12.26
N GLY A 202 -2.33 2.37 11.97
CA GLY A 202 -3.48 2.83 12.73
C GLY A 202 -3.21 3.98 13.70
N ALA A 203 -1.98 4.51 13.79
CA ALA A 203 -1.69 5.69 14.61
C ALA A 203 -2.45 6.94 14.12
N LEU A 204 -2.66 7.06 12.81
CA LEU A 204 -3.43 8.14 12.18
C LEU A 204 -4.92 7.77 11.97
N ALA A 205 -5.35 6.55 12.33
CA ALA A 205 -6.71 6.08 12.05
C ALA A 205 -7.79 6.57 13.04
N GLY A 206 -7.44 7.36 14.04
CA GLY A 206 -8.44 8.00 14.90
C GLY A 206 -8.75 7.28 16.22
N ARG A 207 -8.47 5.98 16.33
CA ARG A 207 -8.75 5.21 17.56
C ARG A 207 -7.76 5.52 18.69
N TYR A 208 -6.49 5.76 18.35
CA TYR A 208 -5.41 5.90 19.33
C TYR A 208 -4.99 7.37 19.49
N ASN A 209 -4.53 7.70 20.69
CA ASN A 209 -4.04 9.01 21.10
C ASN A 209 -3.07 8.86 22.29
N ALA A 210 -2.64 9.96 22.91
CA ALA A 210 -1.71 9.90 24.04
C ALA A 210 -2.30 9.26 25.32
N LYS A 211 -3.62 9.25 25.49
CA LYS A 211 -4.30 8.62 26.64
C LYS A 211 -4.57 7.14 26.36
N ASP A 212 -5.05 6.83 25.15
CA ASP A 212 -5.36 5.48 24.68
C ASP A 212 -4.42 5.12 23.52
N HIS A 213 -3.20 4.67 23.87
CA HIS A 213 -2.16 4.32 22.92
C HIS A 213 -2.13 2.81 22.62
N PHE A 214 -1.25 2.39 21.71
CA PHE A 214 -1.06 0.96 21.41
C PHE A 214 -0.67 0.16 22.67
N PRO A 215 -1.11 -1.11 22.79
CA PRO A 215 -0.73 -1.97 23.92
C PRO A 215 0.78 -2.01 24.11
N THR A 216 1.24 -1.84 25.37
CA THR A 216 2.64 -1.60 25.72
C THR A 216 3.63 -2.62 25.13
N PHE A 217 3.23 -3.90 25.04
CA PHE A 217 4.09 -4.98 24.51
C PHE A 217 3.80 -5.33 23.05
N SER A 218 3.11 -4.47 22.29
CA SER A 218 2.86 -4.71 20.87
C SER A 218 3.98 -4.16 19.98
N MET A 219 4.22 -4.80 18.81
CA MET A 219 5.14 -4.29 17.80
C MET A 219 4.77 -2.86 17.35
N ARG A 220 3.47 -2.55 17.32
CA ARG A 220 2.98 -1.20 17.02
C ARG A 220 3.40 -0.17 18.07
N ASN A 221 3.37 -0.54 19.35
CA ASN A 221 3.83 0.37 20.42
C ASN A 221 5.35 0.59 20.36
N LEU A 222 6.12 -0.41 19.95
CA LEU A 222 7.56 -0.24 19.72
C LEU A 222 7.81 0.79 18.61
N ALA A 223 7.10 0.69 17.49
CA ALA A 223 7.21 1.62 16.38
C ALA A 223 6.62 2.99 16.70
N PHE A 224 5.51 3.05 17.43
CA PHE A 224 4.77 4.28 17.75
C PHE A 224 4.36 4.35 19.23
N PRO A 225 5.31 4.62 20.16
CA PRO A 225 5.05 4.70 21.59
C PRO A 225 4.26 5.97 21.99
N LYS A 226 3.70 5.97 23.20
CA LYS A 226 2.92 7.08 23.78
C LYS A 226 3.53 8.47 23.55
N ARG A 227 4.86 8.60 23.65
CA ARG A 227 5.57 9.87 23.43
C ARG A 227 5.38 10.42 22.01
N LYS A 228 5.24 9.56 20.99
CA LYS A 228 4.96 9.98 19.62
C LYS A 228 3.51 10.46 19.49
N PHE A 229 2.55 9.80 20.15
CA PHE A 229 1.15 10.26 20.17
C PHE A 229 1.03 11.67 20.72
N LYS A 230 1.77 12.01 21.81
CA LYS A 230 1.80 13.38 22.34
C LYS A 230 2.27 14.41 21.32
N LYS A 231 3.26 14.04 20.49
CA LYS A 231 3.80 14.95 19.46
C LYS A 231 2.83 15.21 18.30
N ILE A 232 1.92 14.27 18.04
CA ILE A 232 0.96 14.39 16.91
C ILE A 232 -0.42 14.86 17.36
N GLU A 233 -0.62 15.27 18.61
CA GLU A 233 -1.94 15.71 19.12
C GLU A 233 -2.52 16.82 18.24
N GLY A 234 -1.75 17.88 17.94
CA GLY A 234 -2.19 18.97 17.06
C GLY A 234 -2.56 18.48 15.65
N LEU A 235 -1.79 17.58 15.08
CA LEU A 235 -2.11 16.96 13.79
C LEU A 235 -3.42 16.17 13.83
N LEU A 236 -3.63 15.38 14.90
CA LEU A 236 -4.88 14.62 15.06
C LEU A 236 -6.10 15.54 15.27
N GLU A 237 -5.93 16.68 15.95
CA GLU A 237 -6.99 17.69 16.09
C GLU A 237 -7.32 18.36 14.76
N LEU A 238 -6.31 18.74 13.97
CA LEU A 238 -6.50 19.30 12.64
C LEU A 238 -7.24 18.31 11.71
N MET A 239 -6.77 17.04 11.70
CA MET A 239 -7.46 15.98 10.95
C MET A 239 -8.93 15.82 11.38
N ASN A 240 -9.21 15.93 12.69
CA ASN A 240 -10.58 15.83 13.18
C ASN A 240 -11.47 17.01 12.71
N LYS A 241 -10.94 18.24 12.72
CA LYS A 241 -11.64 19.43 12.21
C LYS A 241 -12.00 19.26 10.72
N ILE A 242 -11.06 18.78 9.91
CA ILE A 242 -11.27 18.52 8.48
C ILE A 242 -12.32 17.40 8.29
N ALA A 243 -12.21 16.32 9.06
CA ALA A 243 -13.15 15.21 8.99
C ALA A 243 -14.60 15.66 9.28
N ILE A 244 -14.79 16.51 10.30
CA ILE A 244 -16.11 17.09 10.62
C ILE A 244 -16.65 17.95 9.48
N LYS A 245 -15.79 18.81 8.87
CA LYS A 245 -16.18 19.68 7.74
C LYS A 245 -16.76 18.88 6.57
N TYR A 246 -16.14 17.74 6.26
CA TYR A 246 -16.55 16.90 5.12
C TYR A 246 -17.49 15.75 5.50
N ASN A 247 -17.88 15.62 6.78
CA ASN A 247 -18.67 14.50 7.30
C ASN A 247 -18.09 13.12 6.96
N ILE A 248 -16.78 12.97 7.18
CA ILE A 248 -16.01 11.73 6.97
C ILE A 248 -15.32 11.30 8.27
N ASP A 249 -14.82 10.08 8.32
CA ASP A 249 -14.00 9.64 9.46
C ASP A 249 -12.58 10.25 9.41
N ARG A 250 -12.01 10.55 10.56
CA ARG A 250 -10.64 11.09 10.67
C ARG A 250 -9.60 10.22 9.95
N SER A 251 -9.77 8.91 9.93
CA SER A 251 -8.87 7.98 9.23
C SER A 251 -8.81 8.22 7.72
N GLN A 252 -9.78 8.90 7.14
CA GLN A 252 -9.86 9.14 5.70
C GLN A 252 -9.10 10.41 5.29
N VAL A 253 -8.88 11.34 6.22
CA VAL A 253 -8.13 12.57 5.94
C VAL A 253 -6.69 12.29 5.43
N PRO A 254 -5.87 11.41 6.07
CA PRO A 254 -4.54 11.11 5.54
C PRO A 254 -4.59 10.36 4.20
N ILE A 255 -5.65 9.60 3.92
CA ILE A 255 -5.85 8.94 2.62
C ILE A 255 -6.06 9.99 1.53
N LEU A 256 -6.98 10.93 1.76
CA LEU A 256 -7.26 12.04 0.84
C LEU A 256 -6.05 12.96 0.66
N TRP A 257 -5.28 13.18 1.72
CA TRP A 257 -4.02 13.94 1.64
C TRP A 257 -3.01 13.25 0.71
N VAL A 258 -2.83 11.92 0.80
CA VAL A 258 -1.95 11.16 -0.11
C VAL A 258 -2.40 11.28 -1.55
N ILE A 259 -3.71 11.20 -1.82
CA ILE A 259 -4.27 11.37 -3.15
C ILE A 259 -4.02 12.80 -3.66
N ALA A 260 -4.26 13.82 -2.84
CA ALA A 260 -4.00 15.22 -3.20
C ALA A 260 -2.51 15.50 -3.47
N LYS A 261 -1.60 14.71 -2.88
CA LYS A 261 -0.15 14.75 -3.15
C LYS A 261 0.26 13.99 -4.42
N GLY A 262 -0.67 13.44 -5.18
CA GLY A 262 -0.42 12.77 -6.45
C GLY A 262 0.00 11.30 -6.35
N ALA A 263 -0.23 10.65 -5.21
CA ALA A 263 0.08 9.25 -4.99
C ALA A 263 -1.18 8.39 -4.85
N VAL A 264 -1.07 7.10 -5.15
CA VAL A 264 -2.14 6.10 -4.95
C VAL A 264 -1.96 5.44 -3.58
N PRO A 265 -2.87 5.63 -2.62
CA PRO A 265 -2.76 5.00 -1.32
C PRO A 265 -3.05 3.49 -1.37
N ILE A 266 -2.24 2.70 -0.65
CA ILE A 266 -2.52 1.28 -0.37
C ILE A 266 -3.07 1.19 1.04
N ILE A 267 -4.32 0.74 1.17
CA ILE A 267 -5.07 0.74 2.42
C ILE A 267 -5.45 -0.69 2.82
N GLY A 268 -4.98 -1.12 3.99
CA GLY A 268 -5.42 -2.38 4.59
C GLY A 268 -6.83 -2.25 5.17
N ILE A 269 -7.77 -3.05 4.67
CA ILE A 269 -9.15 -3.09 5.14
C ILE A 269 -9.48 -4.51 5.58
N THR A 270 -10.11 -4.65 6.75
CA THR A 270 -10.40 -5.94 7.38
C THR A 270 -11.85 -6.10 7.81
N LYS A 271 -12.71 -5.14 7.45
CA LYS A 271 -14.14 -5.15 7.78
C LYS A 271 -14.97 -4.43 6.72
N PRO A 272 -16.16 -4.93 6.38
CA PRO A 272 -17.03 -4.34 5.35
C PRO A 272 -17.40 -2.88 5.62
N GLU A 273 -17.64 -2.49 6.88
CA GLU A 273 -17.99 -1.12 7.23
C GLU A 273 -16.90 -0.09 6.87
N TYR A 274 -15.63 -0.50 6.84
CA TYR A 274 -14.53 0.39 6.44
C TYR A 274 -14.45 0.58 4.92
N VAL A 275 -14.93 -0.40 4.16
CA VAL A 275 -15.04 -0.30 2.70
C VAL A 275 -16.00 0.83 2.32
N GLY A 276 -17.22 0.79 2.85
CA GLY A 276 -18.24 1.80 2.57
C GLY A 276 -17.80 3.22 2.96
N ARG A 277 -17.14 3.34 4.13
CA ARG A 277 -16.55 4.62 4.57
C ARG A 277 -15.47 5.12 3.62
N LEU A 278 -14.53 4.25 3.21
CA LEU A 278 -13.49 4.62 2.25
C LEU A 278 -14.11 5.05 0.92
N ALA A 279 -15.02 4.26 0.38
CA ALA A 279 -15.67 4.57 -0.88
C ALA A 279 -16.40 5.92 -0.85
N GLY A 280 -17.10 6.24 0.25
CA GLY A 280 -17.75 7.55 0.43
C GLY A 280 -16.75 8.70 0.56
N ALA A 281 -15.63 8.49 1.24
CA ALA A 281 -14.60 9.51 1.37
C ALA A 281 -13.91 9.85 0.03
N LEU A 282 -13.77 8.89 -0.87
CA LEU A 282 -13.17 9.12 -2.19
C LEU A 282 -13.96 10.06 -3.10
N GLU A 283 -15.19 10.43 -2.72
CA GLU A 283 -15.99 11.48 -3.37
C GLU A 283 -15.61 12.89 -2.88
N VAL A 284 -14.74 12.99 -1.85
CA VAL A 284 -14.31 14.25 -1.25
C VAL A 284 -12.93 14.63 -1.77
N ASN A 285 -12.73 15.91 -2.06
CA ASN A 285 -11.42 16.47 -2.34
C ASN A 285 -11.08 17.51 -1.25
N LEU A 286 -9.89 17.36 -0.65
CA LEU A 286 -9.35 18.40 0.23
C LEU A 286 -8.97 19.62 -0.60
N ASP A 287 -9.19 20.81 -0.06
CA ASP A 287 -8.69 22.02 -0.71
C ASP A 287 -7.16 22.19 -0.49
N ALA A 288 -6.52 23.02 -1.33
CA ALA A 288 -5.08 23.21 -1.29
C ALA A 288 -4.60 23.74 0.08
N ALA A 289 -5.36 24.63 0.73
CA ALA A 289 -5.02 25.19 2.03
C ALA A 289 -5.05 24.13 3.14
N GLU A 290 -5.97 23.17 3.06
CA GLU A 290 -6.04 22.03 3.99
C GLU A 290 -4.87 21.06 3.80
N VAL A 291 -4.52 20.76 2.54
CA VAL A 291 -3.36 19.93 2.20
C VAL A 291 -2.07 20.57 2.73
N ASP A 292 -1.91 21.88 2.56
CA ASP A 292 -0.74 22.62 3.04
C ASP A 292 -0.72 22.69 4.56
N SER A 293 -1.86 22.95 5.22
CA SER A 293 -1.98 22.97 6.67
C SER A 293 -1.65 21.61 7.29
N LEU A 294 -2.14 20.50 6.73
CA LEU A 294 -1.82 19.15 7.16
C LEU A 294 -0.32 18.87 7.00
N THR A 295 0.28 19.30 5.89
CA THR A 295 1.70 19.12 5.61
C THR A 295 2.56 19.91 6.60
N ALA A 296 2.18 21.16 6.90
CA ALA A 296 2.89 22.02 7.84
C ALA A 296 2.81 21.47 9.28
N GLU A 297 1.61 21.10 9.73
CA GLU A 297 1.40 20.53 11.07
C GLU A 297 2.13 19.19 11.21
N ALA A 298 2.10 18.34 10.20
CA ALA A 298 2.85 17.07 10.19
C ALA A 298 4.36 17.30 10.32
N LYS A 299 4.93 18.29 9.63
CA LYS A 299 6.36 18.69 9.76
C LYS A 299 6.65 19.23 11.15
N ALA A 300 5.76 20.02 11.74
CA ALA A 300 5.91 20.60 13.08
C ALA A 300 6.01 19.55 14.19
N THR A 301 5.47 18.33 13.98
CA THR A 301 5.62 17.20 14.93
C THR A 301 7.08 16.79 15.15
N GLY A 302 7.96 17.07 14.20
CA GLY A 302 9.36 16.61 14.18
C GLY A 302 9.48 15.08 14.11
N ILE A 303 8.43 14.36 13.71
CA ILE A 303 8.46 12.92 13.51
C ILE A 303 8.77 12.61 12.05
N ARG A 304 9.78 11.76 11.84
CA ARG A 304 10.03 11.06 10.59
C ARG A 304 9.88 9.56 10.86
N GLN A 305 8.72 9.02 10.51
CA GLN A 305 8.46 7.59 10.72
C GLN A 305 9.22 6.76 9.69
N GLN A 306 9.82 5.66 10.15
CA GLN A 306 10.54 4.73 9.30
C GLN A 306 10.25 3.31 9.76
N GLY A 307 9.98 2.40 8.83
CA GLY A 307 9.83 0.97 9.08
C GLY A 307 11.18 0.28 9.18
N SER A 308 11.28 -0.77 9.97
CA SER A 308 12.51 -1.59 10.08
C SER A 308 12.88 -2.31 8.78
N TRP A 309 11.98 -2.37 7.83
CA TRP A 309 12.14 -2.98 6.50
C TRP A 309 12.62 -1.99 5.43
N GLU A 310 12.62 -0.69 5.71
CA GLU A 310 13.12 0.33 4.80
C GLU A 310 14.66 0.35 4.79
N PRO A 311 15.30 0.72 3.66
CA PRO A 311 16.74 0.99 3.63
C PRO A 311 17.10 2.09 4.64
N GLN A 312 18.22 1.92 5.34
CA GLN A 312 18.76 2.92 6.26
C GLN A 312 19.53 3.98 5.52
#